data_be5b08df4ad49875ab6c73a1be9da98b
#
_entry.id   be5b08df4ad49875ab6c73a1be9da98b
#
_cell.length_a   1.000
_cell.length_b   1.000
_cell.length_c   1.000
_cell.angle_alpha   90.00
_cell.angle_beta   90.00
_cell.angle_gamma   90.00
#
_symmetry.space_group_name_H-M   'P 1'
#
loop_
_entity.id
_entity.type
_entity.pdbx_description
1 polymer ?
#
loop_
_entity_poly.entity_id
_entity_poly.type
_entity_poly.pdbx_seq_one_letter_code
_entity_poly.pdbx_strand_id
1 'polypeptide(L)'
;MTDNNENKVLNVPHLRFPEFSGEWEIYPLTDFMSFKNGMNPDAKRFGRGTKFISVMDILNNQFICYDNIRASVEVVDGDIETYGVNYGDILFQRSSETLEDVGQANVYLDSKPAVFGGFVIRGKSKSNYYPMFFRYLLASPTARKKIIVKGAGAQHFNIGQDGLSKVCLNIPSIQEQEKIAKLFECIDTRIATQNKIIDKLQSLIRGINDSLYAQYGNEV
;
A
#
# COMPACT_ATOMS: atom_id res chain seq x y z
N MET A 1 50.20 16.33 0.75
CA MET A 1 48.95 15.97 1.47
C MET A 1 47.82 16.31 0.55
N THR A 2 47.32 15.34 -0.17
CA THR A 2 46.19 15.49 -1.11
C THR A 2 44.93 15.25 -0.29
N ASP A 3 44.16 16.31 -0.07
CA ASP A 3 42.80 16.22 0.48
C ASP A 3 41.91 15.48 -0.51
N ASN A 4 41.76 14.18 -0.29
CA ASN A 4 40.70 13.41 -0.92
C ASN A 4 39.37 13.80 -0.25
N ASN A 5 38.82 14.93 -0.63
CA ASN A 5 37.45 15.28 -0.33
C ASN A 5 36.58 14.55 -1.37
N GLU A 6 36.45 13.22 -1.19
CA GLU A 6 35.45 12.43 -1.91
C GLU A 6 34.08 13.03 -1.54
N ASN A 7 33.39 13.59 -2.53
CA ASN A 7 32.01 14.07 -2.41
C ASN A 7 31.12 12.88 -1.96
N LYS A 8 31.07 12.62 -0.67
CA LYS A 8 30.19 11.63 -0.06
C LYS A 8 28.75 12.06 -0.39
N VAL A 9 28.10 11.33 -1.28
CA VAL A 9 26.67 11.53 -1.58
C VAL A 9 25.92 11.20 -0.30
N LEU A 10 25.36 12.21 0.34
CA LEU A 10 24.57 12.05 1.55
C LEU A 10 23.30 11.23 1.24
N ASN A 11 22.95 10.32 2.15
CA ASN A 11 21.76 9.49 2.05
C ASN A 11 20.51 10.27 2.52
N VAL A 12 20.15 11.30 1.77
CA VAL A 12 19.00 12.17 2.03
C VAL A 12 18.23 12.43 0.75
N PRO A 13 16.90 12.66 0.80
CA PRO A 13 16.14 13.06 -0.38
C PRO A 13 16.55 14.46 -0.85
N HIS A 14 16.46 14.70 -2.18
CA HIS A 14 16.76 16.03 -2.75
C HIS A 14 15.81 17.11 -2.22
N LEU A 15 14.55 16.76 -1.96
CA LEU A 15 13.57 17.64 -1.35
C LEU A 15 13.31 17.18 0.08
N ARG A 16 13.58 18.05 1.04
CA ARG A 16 13.47 17.77 2.48
C ARG A 16 12.94 18.99 3.23
N PHE A 17 12.20 18.75 4.28
CA PHE A 17 11.78 19.81 5.20
C PHE A 17 13.01 20.38 5.93
N PRO A 18 13.14 21.72 6.01
CA PRO A 18 14.37 22.37 6.50
C PRO A 18 14.70 22.09 7.98
N GLU A 19 13.70 21.72 8.77
CA GLU A 19 13.90 21.41 10.19
C GLU A 19 14.53 20.03 10.46
N PHE A 20 14.62 19.15 9.45
CA PHE A 20 15.27 17.86 9.60
C PHE A 20 16.69 17.89 9.05
N SER A 21 17.62 17.31 9.80
CA SER A 21 19.04 17.21 9.48
C SER A 21 19.53 15.77 9.64
N GLY A 22 20.78 15.50 9.24
CA GLY A 22 21.36 14.15 9.30
C GLY A 22 20.97 13.28 8.12
N GLU A 23 21.60 12.11 7.99
CA GLU A 23 21.31 11.14 6.93
C GLU A 23 20.14 10.24 7.35
N TRP A 24 19.41 9.70 6.36
CA TRP A 24 18.48 8.60 6.58
C TRP A 24 19.29 7.31 6.77
N GLU A 25 18.91 6.52 7.75
CA GLU A 25 19.59 5.27 8.07
C GLU A 25 19.00 4.10 7.26
N ILE A 26 19.84 3.10 6.98
CA ILE A 26 19.41 1.91 6.22
C ILE A 26 18.99 0.84 7.20
N TYR A 27 17.72 0.41 7.09
CA TYR A 27 17.15 -0.64 7.91
C TYR A 27 16.54 -1.74 7.05
N PRO A 28 16.69 -3.02 7.43
CA PRO A 28 15.91 -4.10 6.85
C PRO A 28 14.43 -3.98 7.28
N LEU A 29 13.51 -4.39 6.43
CA LEU A 29 12.08 -4.37 6.78
C LEU A 29 11.77 -5.21 8.03
N THR A 30 12.60 -6.19 8.34
CA THR A 30 12.47 -7.03 9.54
C THR A 30 12.63 -6.28 10.85
N ASP A 31 13.23 -5.10 10.87
CA ASP A 31 13.31 -4.27 12.08
C ASP A 31 11.93 -3.70 12.45
N PHE A 32 11.09 -3.47 11.46
CA PHE A 32 9.77 -2.86 11.61
C PHE A 32 8.63 -3.87 11.65
N MET A 33 8.77 -5.03 10.99
CA MET A 33 7.68 -6.00 10.86
C MET A 33 8.14 -7.44 10.79
N SER A 34 7.23 -8.36 11.10
CA SER A 34 7.40 -9.81 10.89
C SER A 34 6.45 -10.30 9.80
N PHE A 35 6.96 -11.14 8.90
CA PHE A 35 6.20 -11.60 7.73
C PHE A 35 5.46 -12.91 7.98
N LYS A 36 4.25 -13.02 7.43
CA LYS A 36 3.46 -14.25 7.44
C LYS A 36 2.61 -14.36 6.17
N ASN A 37 2.55 -15.59 5.62
CA ASN A 37 1.63 -15.90 4.52
C ASN A 37 0.19 -15.98 5.03
N GLY A 38 -0.76 -15.67 4.15
CA GLY A 38 -2.18 -15.73 4.46
C GLY A 38 -2.78 -17.12 4.45
N MET A 39 -4.05 -17.18 4.84
CA MET A 39 -4.83 -18.40 4.92
C MET A 39 -5.39 -18.81 3.56
N ASN A 40 -5.65 -20.12 3.39
CA ASN A 40 -6.34 -20.69 2.23
C ASN A 40 -7.58 -21.43 2.73
N PRO A 41 -8.68 -20.73 3.02
CA PRO A 41 -9.90 -21.35 3.51
C PRO A 41 -10.63 -22.11 2.40
N ASP A 42 -11.42 -23.12 2.79
CA ASP A 42 -12.30 -23.81 1.87
C ASP A 42 -13.30 -22.85 1.23
N ALA A 43 -13.67 -23.09 -0.04
CA ALA A 43 -14.60 -22.25 -0.80
C ALA A 43 -15.95 -22.04 -0.07
N LYS A 44 -16.42 -23.04 0.69
CA LYS A 44 -17.68 -23.01 1.45
C LYS A 44 -17.69 -22.00 2.61
N ARG A 45 -16.51 -21.55 3.05
CA ARG A 45 -16.36 -20.59 4.16
C ARG A 45 -16.53 -19.14 3.71
N PHE A 46 -16.50 -18.83 2.40
CA PHE A 46 -16.62 -17.48 1.89
C PHE A 46 -18.06 -16.95 1.90
N GLY A 47 -18.19 -15.62 1.92
CA GLY A 47 -19.46 -14.89 1.81
C GLY A 47 -20.08 -14.47 3.14
N ARG A 48 -19.51 -14.84 4.27
CA ARG A 48 -20.00 -14.47 5.62
C ARG A 48 -18.86 -14.37 6.62
N GLY A 49 -19.12 -13.76 7.77
CA GLY A 49 -18.17 -13.67 8.89
C GLY A 49 -17.21 -12.49 8.81
N THR A 50 -15.93 -12.73 9.06
CA THR A 50 -14.88 -11.71 9.15
C THR A 50 -14.45 -11.23 7.78
N LYS A 51 -14.11 -9.94 7.65
CA LYS A 51 -13.55 -9.37 6.42
C LYS A 51 -12.25 -10.06 6.02
N PHE A 52 -12.12 -10.33 4.72
CA PHE A 52 -11.04 -11.12 4.14
C PHE A 52 -10.30 -10.29 3.08
N ILE A 53 -9.08 -9.89 3.41
CA ILE A 53 -8.23 -9.07 2.55
C ILE A 53 -7.66 -9.92 1.41
N SER A 54 -7.91 -9.49 0.20
CA SER A 54 -7.39 -10.03 -1.05
C SER A 54 -6.37 -9.10 -1.71
N VAL A 55 -5.75 -9.54 -2.79
CA VAL A 55 -4.86 -8.70 -3.62
C VAL A 55 -5.58 -7.45 -4.12
N MET A 56 -6.87 -7.55 -4.49
CA MET A 56 -7.65 -6.42 -5.00
C MET A 56 -7.82 -5.31 -3.95
N ASP A 57 -7.87 -5.66 -2.66
CA ASP A 57 -7.94 -4.66 -1.58
C ASP A 57 -6.62 -3.90 -1.44
N ILE A 58 -5.47 -4.54 -1.74
CA ILE A 58 -4.15 -3.89 -1.77
C ILE A 58 -4.07 -2.90 -2.93
N LEU A 59 -4.52 -3.31 -4.13
CA LEU A 59 -4.31 -2.55 -5.37
C LEU A 59 -5.30 -1.40 -5.57
N ASN A 60 -6.56 -1.56 -5.12
CA ASN A 60 -7.65 -0.65 -5.49
C ASN A 60 -7.99 0.38 -4.42
N ASN A 61 -7.30 0.37 -3.28
CA ASN A 61 -7.57 1.31 -2.19
C ASN A 61 -6.36 2.20 -1.90
N GLN A 62 -6.62 3.43 -1.49
CA GLN A 62 -5.58 4.33 -0.99
C GLN A 62 -4.93 3.75 0.28
N PHE A 63 -5.73 3.20 1.18
CA PHE A 63 -5.38 2.37 2.32
C PHE A 63 -6.49 1.36 2.57
N ILE A 64 -6.21 0.30 3.31
CA ILE A 64 -7.19 -0.74 3.63
C ILE A 64 -7.83 -0.43 4.98
N CYS A 65 -9.15 -0.40 5.03
CA CYS A 65 -9.94 -0.35 6.27
C CYS A 65 -11.03 -1.43 6.22
N TYR A 66 -11.63 -1.74 7.36
CA TYR A 66 -12.61 -2.81 7.46
C TYR A 66 -13.77 -2.65 6.46
N ASP A 67 -14.26 -1.43 6.29
CA ASP A 67 -15.44 -1.16 5.47
C ASP A 67 -15.17 -1.22 3.95
N ASN A 68 -13.93 -1.00 3.49
CA ASN A 68 -13.59 -1.07 2.07
C ASN A 68 -13.22 -2.50 1.59
N ILE A 69 -13.07 -3.47 2.49
CA ILE A 69 -12.85 -4.87 2.14
C ILE A 69 -14.16 -5.49 1.66
N ARG A 70 -14.12 -6.08 0.45
CA ARG A 70 -15.32 -6.64 -0.19
C ARG A 70 -15.62 -8.06 0.26
N ALA A 71 -14.60 -8.91 0.35
CA ALA A 71 -14.77 -10.32 0.69
C ALA A 71 -14.91 -10.53 2.19
N SER A 72 -15.58 -11.64 2.56
CA SER A 72 -15.66 -12.12 3.93
C SER A 72 -15.48 -13.63 3.98
N VAL A 73 -15.04 -14.12 5.13
CA VAL A 73 -14.81 -15.55 5.37
C VAL A 73 -15.24 -15.92 6.78
N GLU A 74 -15.81 -17.10 6.92
CA GLU A 74 -16.08 -17.69 8.22
C GLU A 74 -14.74 -18.16 8.84
N VAL A 75 -14.38 -17.56 9.97
CA VAL A 75 -13.18 -17.92 10.71
C VAL A 75 -13.49 -19.03 11.70
N VAL A 76 -12.51 -19.91 11.94
CA VAL A 76 -12.55 -20.94 12.98
C VAL A 76 -11.58 -20.57 14.11
N ASP A 77 -11.62 -21.32 15.21
CA ASP A 77 -10.75 -21.07 16.36
C ASP A 77 -9.27 -21.03 15.96
N GLY A 78 -8.57 -20.01 16.41
CA GLY A 78 -7.16 -19.75 16.09
C GLY A 78 -6.90 -19.01 14.77
N ASP A 79 -7.90 -18.82 13.89
CA ASP A 79 -7.70 -18.09 12.63
C ASP A 79 -7.38 -16.60 12.88
N ILE A 80 -8.09 -15.95 13.81
CA ILE A 80 -7.86 -14.53 14.13
C ILE A 80 -6.50 -14.33 14.77
N GLU A 81 -6.08 -15.19 15.70
CA GLU A 81 -4.77 -15.12 16.35
C GLU A 81 -3.65 -15.31 15.32
N THR A 82 -3.89 -16.18 14.34
CA THR A 82 -2.89 -16.56 13.33
C THR A 82 -2.84 -15.59 12.16
N TYR A 83 -3.99 -15.21 11.63
CA TYR A 83 -4.14 -14.43 10.40
C TYR A 83 -4.79 -13.06 10.61
N GLY A 84 -5.03 -12.65 11.84
CA GLY A 84 -5.60 -11.34 12.13
C GLY A 84 -4.68 -10.21 11.67
N VAL A 85 -5.26 -9.22 11.03
CA VAL A 85 -4.61 -7.98 10.58
C VAL A 85 -5.07 -6.86 11.49
N ASN A 86 -4.15 -6.08 12.00
CA ASN A 86 -4.40 -4.99 12.93
C ASN A 86 -3.91 -3.65 12.36
N TYR A 87 -4.32 -2.57 12.98
CA TYR A 87 -3.89 -1.22 12.61
C TYR A 87 -2.37 -1.13 12.47
N GLY A 88 -1.92 -0.58 11.34
CA GLY A 88 -0.52 -0.39 11.03
C GLY A 88 0.15 -1.57 10.32
N ASP A 89 -0.47 -2.75 10.26
CA ASP A 89 0.08 -3.87 9.50
C ASP A 89 0.16 -3.55 8.01
N ILE A 90 1.22 -4.01 7.35
CA ILE A 90 1.42 -3.84 5.91
C ILE A 90 1.08 -5.13 5.18
N LEU A 91 0.27 -5.04 4.13
CA LEU A 91 -0.11 -6.18 3.29
C LEU A 91 0.62 -6.08 1.95
N PHE A 92 1.31 -7.16 1.57
CA PHE A 92 2.06 -7.25 0.32
C PHE A 92 1.39 -8.25 -0.63
N GLN A 93 1.27 -7.88 -1.90
CA GLN A 93 0.89 -8.81 -2.96
C GLN A 93 1.98 -9.87 -3.13
N ARG A 94 1.61 -11.13 -2.90
CA ARG A 94 2.55 -12.25 -2.97
C ARG A 94 2.84 -12.68 -4.42
N SER A 95 1.81 -12.71 -5.26
CA SER A 95 1.89 -13.22 -6.62
C SER A 95 1.35 -12.20 -7.61
N SER A 96 1.99 -12.10 -8.79
CA SER A 96 1.56 -11.25 -9.89
C SER A 96 1.86 -11.90 -11.23
N GLU A 97 1.15 -11.49 -12.28
CA GLU A 97 1.43 -11.86 -13.68
C GLU A 97 2.63 -11.09 -14.25
N THR A 98 2.95 -9.93 -13.66
CA THR A 98 4.09 -9.09 -14.05
C THR A 98 5.10 -8.99 -12.92
N LEU A 99 6.38 -8.88 -13.25
CA LEU A 99 7.45 -8.70 -12.26
C LEU A 99 7.33 -7.33 -11.58
N GLU A 100 6.90 -6.32 -12.32
CA GLU A 100 6.76 -4.95 -11.86
C GLU A 100 5.72 -4.82 -10.75
N ASP A 101 4.70 -5.70 -10.73
CA ASP A 101 3.59 -5.63 -9.78
C ASP A 101 3.78 -6.47 -8.52
N VAL A 102 4.70 -7.47 -8.57
CA VAL A 102 4.94 -8.33 -7.40
C VAL A 102 5.40 -7.54 -6.18
N GLY A 103 4.87 -7.86 -5.01
CA GLY A 103 5.23 -7.19 -3.77
C GLY A 103 4.70 -5.75 -3.65
N GLN A 104 3.68 -5.35 -4.44
CA GLN A 104 2.93 -4.13 -4.17
C GLN A 104 2.36 -4.19 -2.76
N ALA A 105 2.34 -3.05 -2.06
CA ALA A 105 2.03 -3.00 -0.63
C ALA A 105 0.98 -1.95 -0.31
N ASN A 106 0.15 -2.23 0.69
CA ASN A 106 -0.78 -1.28 1.27
C ASN A 106 -0.86 -1.47 2.79
N VAL A 107 -1.35 -0.46 3.48
CA VAL A 107 -1.46 -0.41 4.94
C VAL A 107 -2.88 -0.65 5.40
N TYR A 108 -3.04 -1.34 6.52
CA TYR A 108 -4.32 -1.51 7.19
C TYR A 108 -4.51 -0.44 8.28
N LEU A 109 -5.57 0.36 8.18
CA LEU A 109 -5.84 1.48 9.08
C LEU A 109 -7.23 1.38 9.73
N ASP A 110 -7.50 0.25 10.39
CA ASP A 110 -8.73 0.07 11.15
C ASP A 110 -8.45 -0.61 12.49
N SER A 111 -9.31 -0.36 13.47
CA SER A 111 -9.25 -1.01 14.78
C SER A 111 -9.91 -2.39 14.80
N LYS A 112 -10.83 -2.65 13.86
CA LYS A 112 -11.49 -3.97 13.74
C LYS A 112 -10.55 -4.93 13.03
N PRO A 113 -10.28 -6.12 13.58
CA PRO A 113 -9.41 -7.09 12.93
C PRO A 113 -10.07 -7.66 11.67
N ALA A 114 -9.28 -7.78 10.60
CA ALA A 114 -9.60 -8.55 9.40
C ALA A 114 -8.66 -9.76 9.30
N VAL A 115 -8.91 -10.69 8.38
CA VAL A 115 -7.97 -11.75 8.01
C VAL A 115 -7.53 -11.61 6.57
N PHE A 116 -6.51 -12.34 6.12
CA PHE A 116 -5.95 -12.17 4.78
C PHE A 116 -5.66 -13.49 4.07
N GLY A 117 -5.76 -13.46 2.75
CA GLY A 117 -5.66 -14.63 1.89
C GLY A 117 -4.24 -15.03 1.50
N GLY A 118 -4.08 -16.26 1.00
CA GLY A 118 -2.79 -16.89 0.68
C GLY A 118 -1.99 -16.22 -0.44
N PHE A 119 -2.61 -15.34 -1.25
CA PHE A 119 -1.93 -14.50 -2.22
C PHE A 119 -1.43 -13.17 -1.64
N VAL A 120 -1.54 -13.01 -0.33
CA VAL A 120 -1.09 -11.84 0.43
C VAL A 120 -0.08 -12.29 1.49
N ILE A 121 0.93 -11.45 1.74
CA ILE A 121 1.85 -11.58 2.87
C ILE A 121 1.58 -10.41 3.82
N ARG A 122 1.36 -10.69 5.10
CA ARG A 122 1.27 -9.67 6.13
C ARG A 122 2.65 -9.37 6.71
N GLY A 123 3.04 -8.11 6.73
CA GLY A 123 4.08 -7.55 7.59
C GLY A 123 3.44 -7.04 8.88
N LYS A 124 3.40 -7.87 9.92
CA LYS A 124 2.89 -7.49 11.24
C LYS A 124 3.83 -6.52 11.91
N SER A 125 3.33 -5.36 12.33
CA SER A 125 4.09 -4.33 13.01
C SER A 125 4.78 -4.85 14.28
N LYS A 126 6.06 -4.52 14.45
CA LYS A 126 6.90 -4.84 15.62
C LYS A 126 7.35 -3.61 16.37
N SER A 127 7.50 -2.49 15.69
CA SER A 127 8.11 -1.28 16.22
C SER A 127 7.29 -0.05 15.87
N ASN A 128 7.66 1.07 16.49
CA ASN A 128 7.03 2.34 16.24
C ASN A 128 7.48 2.90 14.89
N TYR A 129 6.55 3.00 13.95
CA TYR A 129 6.70 3.68 12.68
C TYR A 129 5.38 4.33 12.27
N TYR A 130 5.42 5.30 11.37
CA TYR A 130 4.19 5.94 10.86
C TYR A 130 3.63 5.10 9.70
N PRO A 131 2.45 4.46 9.85
CA PRO A 131 1.96 3.47 8.87
C PRO A 131 1.78 4.03 7.46
N MET A 132 1.22 5.24 7.31
CA MET A 132 1.06 5.88 6.00
C MET A 132 2.40 6.24 5.37
N PHE A 133 3.44 6.55 6.13
CA PHE A 133 4.77 6.75 5.58
C PHE A 133 5.28 5.48 4.88
N PHE A 134 5.13 4.32 5.54
CA PHE A 134 5.53 3.04 4.94
C PHE A 134 4.73 2.70 3.68
N ARG A 135 3.44 3.02 3.66
CA ARG A 135 2.63 2.89 2.45
C ARG A 135 3.22 3.67 1.28
N TYR A 136 3.59 4.95 1.48
CA TYR A 136 4.21 5.78 0.43
C TYR A 136 5.64 5.34 0.11
N LEU A 137 6.45 5.02 1.11
CA LEU A 137 7.81 4.55 0.93
C LEU A 137 7.85 3.29 0.07
N LEU A 138 7.02 2.28 0.38
CA LEU A 138 6.97 1.01 -0.33
C LEU A 138 6.46 1.15 -1.77
N ALA A 139 5.66 2.18 -2.06
CA ALA A 139 5.22 2.53 -3.41
C ALA A 139 6.28 3.35 -4.19
N SER A 140 7.32 3.89 -3.53
CA SER A 140 8.34 4.70 -4.18
C SER A 140 9.15 3.90 -5.20
N PRO A 141 9.63 4.53 -6.29
CA PRO A 141 10.44 3.85 -7.31
C PRO A 141 11.69 3.16 -6.73
N THR A 142 12.31 3.76 -5.72
CA THR A 142 13.50 3.20 -5.06
C THR A 142 13.18 1.92 -4.28
N ALA A 143 12.09 1.92 -3.50
CA ALA A 143 11.66 0.73 -2.77
C ALA A 143 11.18 -0.35 -3.74
N ARG A 144 10.38 0.01 -4.76
CA ARG A 144 9.91 -0.93 -5.79
C ARG A 144 11.06 -1.66 -6.46
N LYS A 145 12.11 -0.95 -6.91
CA LYS A 145 13.31 -1.58 -7.49
C LYS A 145 13.96 -2.60 -6.55
N LYS A 146 13.99 -2.32 -5.24
CA LYS A 146 14.59 -3.24 -4.25
C LYS A 146 13.69 -4.44 -3.95
N ILE A 147 12.36 -4.29 -4.07
CA ILE A 147 11.39 -5.36 -3.84
C ILE A 147 11.29 -6.30 -5.04
N ILE A 148 11.13 -5.77 -6.25
CA ILE A 148 10.91 -6.58 -7.46
C ILE A 148 12.06 -7.54 -7.77
N VAL A 149 13.32 -7.15 -7.48
CA VAL A 149 14.48 -8.03 -7.63
C VAL A 149 14.48 -9.24 -6.69
N LYS A 150 13.56 -9.26 -5.70
CA LYS A 150 13.34 -10.41 -4.81
C LYS A 150 12.19 -11.30 -5.29
N GLY A 151 11.46 -10.87 -6.32
CA GLY A 151 10.47 -11.69 -7.01
C GLY A 151 11.14 -12.74 -7.91
N ALA A 152 10.54 -13.91 -8.02
CA ALA A 152 11.03 -15.00 -8.85
C ALA A 152 9.85 -15.69 -9.54
N GLY A 153 10.09 -16.18 -10.75
CA GLY A 153 9.12 -16.92 -11.55
C GLY A 153 9.31 -16.68 -13.04
N ALA A 154 8.69 -17.53 -13.88
CA ALA A 154 8.76 -17.43 -15.33
C ALA A 154 7.44 -16.95 -15.96
N GLN A 155 6.29 -17.40 -15.44
CA GLN A 155 4.95 -17.02 -15.91
C GLN A 155 4.16 -16.28 -14.81
N HIS A 156 4.39 -16.64 -13.55
CA HIS A 156 3.85 -15.98 -12.39
C HIS A 156 4.99 -15.63 -11.46
N PHE A 157 5.13 -14.34 -11.18
CA PHE A 157 6.15 -13.83 -10.28
C PHE A 157 5.66 -13.89 -8.84
N ASN A 158 6.49 -14.45 -7.97
CA ASN A 158 6.17 -14.60 -6.56
C ASN A 158 7.27 -13.97 -5.71
N ILE A 159 6.88 -13.31 -4.62
CA ILE A 159 7.79 -12.92 -3.56
C ILE A 159 7.45 -13.70 -2.30
N GLY A 160 8.47 -14.17 -1.59
CA GLY A 160 8.30 -14.87 -0.31
C GLY A 160 8.64 -13.99 0.89
N GLN A 161 8.35 -14.49 2.08
CA GLN A 161 8.73 -13.84 3.34
C GLN A 161 10.24 -13.60 3.42
N ASP A 162 11.04 -14.58 2.97
CA ASP A 162 12.51 -14.49 2.92
C ASP A 162 12.99 -13.40 1.94
N GLY A 163 12.31 -13.22 0.80
CA GLY A 163 12.59 -12.13 -0.13
C GLY A 163 12.34 -10.76 0.50
N LEU A 164 11.18 -10.58 1.14
CA LEU A 164 10.83 -9.33 1.83
C LEU A 164 11.76 -9.04 3.02
N SER A 165 12.18 -10.07 3.76
CA SER A 165 13.08 -9.94 4.92
C SER A 165 14.45 -9.37 4.55
N LYS A 166 14.87 -9.52 3.30
CA LYS A 166 16.17 -9.02 2.77
C LYS A 166 16.08 -7.64 2.12
N VAL A 167 14.90 -7.01 2.15
CA VAL A 167 14.73 -5.65 1.61
C VAL A 167 15.20 -4.64 2.65
N CYS A 168 16.19 -3.82 2.29
CA CYS A 168 16.70 -2.73 3.12
C CYS A 168 16.32 -1.38 2.49
N LEU A 169 15.75 -0.49 3.30
CA LEU A 169 15.30 0.84 2.86
C LEU A 169 15.90 1.93 3.75
N ASN A 170 15.99 3.13 3.18
CA ASN A 170 16.41 4.32 3.89
C ASN A 170 15.20 4.86 4.66
N ILE A 171 15.34 4.99 5.98
CA ILE A 171 14.25 5.35 6.88
C ILE A 171 14.66 6.58 7.68
N PRO A 172 13.87 7.66 7.68
CA PRO A 172 14.09 8.83 8.52
C PRO A 172 13.56 8.63 9.95
N SER A 173 13.76 9.65 10.80
CA SER A 173 13.15 9.71 12.12
C SER A 173 11.62 9.63 12.06
N ILE A 174 10.98 9.17 13.13
CA ILE A 174 9.52 9.03 13.18
C ILE A 174 8.80 10.38 12.94
N GLN A 175 9.36 11.48 13.43
CA GLN A 175 8.81 12.82 13.22
C GLN A 175 8.86 13.24 11.75
N GLU A 176 9.94 12.89 11.05
CA GLU A 176 10.06 13.15 9.62
C GLU A 176 9.14 12.24 8.81
N GLN A 177 9.00 10.95 9.19
CA GLN A 177 8.02 10.03 8.60
C GLN A 177 6.61 10.60 8.66
N GLU A 178 6.18 11.06 9.83
CA GLU A 178 4.86 11.64 10.04
C GLU A 178 4.64 12.87 9.16
N LYS A 179 5.61 13.77 9.11
CA LYS A 179 5.50 15.00 8.33
C LYS A 179 5.44 14.75 6.82
N ILE A 180 6.26 13.82 6.32
CA ILE A 180 6.23 13.39 4.92
C ILE A 180 4.87 12.76 4.59
N ALA A 181 4.39 11.84 5.43
CA ALA A 181 3.12 11.18 5.21
C ALA A 181 1.97 12.17 5.16
N LYS A 182 1.88 13.10 6.12
CA LYS A 182 0.84 14.15 6.14
C LYS A 182 0.84 15.03 4.89
N LEU A 183 2.02 15.33 4.33
CA LEU A 183 2.12 16.06 3.06
C LEU A 183 1.48 15.24 1.92
N PHE A 184 1.82 13.96 1.79
CA PHE A 184 1.26 13.11 0.75
C PHE A 184 -0.24 12.86 0.94
N GLU A 185 -0.71 12.66 2.18
CA GLU A 185 -2.14 12.53 2.49
C GLU A 185 -2.93 13.78 2.09
N CYS A 186 -2.36 14.97 2.31
CA CYS A 186 -2.96 16.23 1.86
C CYS A 186 -3.04 16.31 0.33
N ILE A 187 -1.98 15.92 -0.38
CA ILE A 187 -1.94 15.86 -1.84
C ILE A 187 -2.98 14.87 -2.38
N ASP A 188 -3.03 13.66 -1.84
CA ASP A 188 -3.98 12.62 -2.23
C ASP A 188 -5.44 13.08 -2.02
N THR A 189 -5.72 13.72 -0.89
CA THR A 189 -7.04 14.30 -0.60
C THR A 189 -7.42 15.37 -1.61
N ARG A 190 -6.47 16.22 -1.99
CA ARG A 190 -6.69 17.27 -3.00
C ARG A 190 -6.96 16.66 -4.38
N ILE A 191 -6.18 15.65 -4.79
CA ILE A 191 -6.38 14.94 -6.05
C ILE A 191 -7.76 14.27 -6.07
N ALA A 192 -8.14 13.56 -5.00
CA ALA A 192 -9.45 12.91 -4.91
C ALA A 192 -10.60 13.92 -4.99
N THR A 193 -10.44 15.10 -4.37
CA THR A 193 -11.44 16.18 -4.43
C THR A 193 -11.56 16.73 -5.86
N GLN A 194 -10.45 16.97 -6.54
CA GLN A 194 -10.46 17.45 -7.91
C GLN A 194 -11.11 16.44 -8.86
N ASN A 195 -10.82 15.16 -8.72
CA ASN A 195 -11.43 14.10 -9.51
C ASN A 195 -12.97 14.08 -9.34
N LYS A 196 -13.47 14.20 -8.09
CA LYS A 196 -14.91 14.31 -7.83
C LYS A 196 -15.57 15.52 -8.52
N ILE A 197 -14.86 16.65 -8.58
CA ILE A 197 -15.34 17.85 -9.27
C ILE A 197 -15.40 17.59 -10.78
N ILE A 198 -14.36 16.98 -11.35
CA ILE A 198 -14.30 16.62 -12.77
C ILE A 198 -15.46 15.67 -13.13
N ASP A 199 -15.67 14.61 -12.36
CA ASP A 199 -16.75 13.64 -12.58
C ASP A 199 -18.13 14.32 -12.55
N LYS A 200 -18.33 15.24 -11.59
CA LYS A 200 -19.57 16.00 -11.47
C LYS A 200 -19.79 16.91 -12.69
N LEU A 201 -18.77 17.62 -13.13
CA LEU A 201 -18.84 18.48 -14.32
C LEU A 201 -19.14 17.66 -15.59
N GLN A 202 -18.48 16.52 -15.77
CA GLN A 202 -18.75 15.60 -16.88
C GLN A 202 -20.20 15.07 -16.85
N SER A 203 -20.72 14.76 -15.67
CA SER A 203 -22.11 14.35 -15.52
C SER A 203 -23.10 15.47 -15.88
N LEU A 204 -22.80 16.71 -15.46
CA LEU A 204 -23.63 17.88 -15.82
C LEU A 204 -23.61 18.15 -17.33
N ILE A 205 -22.44 18.08 -17.96
CA ILE A 205 -22.31 18.24 -19.42
C ILE A 205 -23.16 17.19 -20.15
N ARG A 206 -23.07 15.92 -19.74
CA ARG A 206 -23.92 14.86 -20.33
C ARG A 206 -25.40 15.16 -20.16
N GLY A 207 -25.86 15.53 -18.97
CA GLY A 207 -27.24 15.85 -18.69
C GLY A 207 -27.76 17.06 -19.52
N ILE A 208 -26.94 18.10 -19.73
CA ILE A 208 -27.28 19.24 -20.60
C ILE A 208 -27.40 18.79 -22.06
N ASN A 209 -26.43 18.00 -22.54
CA ASN A 209 -26.49 17.50 -23.93
C ASN A 209 -27.74 16.64 -24.16
N ASP A 210 -28.03 15.68 -23.23
CA ASP A 210 -29.22 14.83 -23.33
C ASP A 210 -30.51 15.68 -23.34
N SER A 211 -30.58 16.72 -22.52
CA SER A 211 -31.72 17.64 -22.49
C SER A 211 -31.88 18.44 -23.78
N LEU A 212 -30.75 18.91 -24.35
CA LEU A 212 -30.78 19.63 -25.64
C LEU A 212 -31.21 18.70 -26.79
N TYR A 213 -30.68 17.47 -26.86
CA TYR A 213 -31.11 16.49 -27.85
C TYR A 213 -32.59 16.11 -27.73
N ALA A 214 -33.09 15.98 -26.49
CA ALA A 214 -34.52 15.71 -26.28
C ALA A 214 -35.42 16.88 -26.70
N GLN A 215 -34.94 18.11 -26.56
CA GLN A 215 -35.69 19.31 -26.90
C GLN A 215 -35.67 19.65 -28.43
N TYR A 216 -34.53 19.42 -29.09
CA TYR A 216 -34.32 19.83 -30.49
C TYR A 216 -34.14 18.63 -31.45
N GLY A 217 -33.96 17.41 -30.98
CA GLY A 217 -33.77 16.22 -31.83
C GLY A 217 -35.06 15.70 -32.50
N ASN A 218 -36.24 16.22 -32.14
CA ASN A 218 -37.53 15.88 -32.75
C ASN A 218 -37.99 16.86 -33.86
N GLU A 219 -37.13 17.79 -34.28
CA GLU A 219 -37.47 18.79 -35.30
C GLU A 219 -36.86 18.50 -36.70
N VAL A 220 -36.44 17.25 -36.96
CA VAL A 220 -35.95 16.82 -38.28
C VAL A 220 -36.76 15.64 -38.79
#